data_f355a12ec6d09e39fcf249f6e6c24262
#
_entry.id   f355a12ec6d09e39fcf249f6e6c24262
#
_cell.length_a   1.000
_cell.length_b   1.000
_cell.length_c   1.000
_cell.angle_alpha   90.00
_cell.angle_beta   90.00
_cell.angle_gamma   90.00
#
_symmetry.space_group_name_H-M   'P 1'
#
loop_
_entity.id
_entity.type
_entity.pdbx_description
1 polymer ?
#
loop_
_entity_poly.entity_id
_entity_poly.type
_entity_poly.pdbx_seq_one_letter_code
_entity_poly.pdbx_strand_id
1 'polypeptide(L)'
;MGASVVLMAERPTPQATFKRMVEHQPTVFYGAPTGYGGMLASPDLPKKSQVALRLCSSAGEALPRDIGERWTAHFGCEIIDGIGSTEMLHVFLSNRPGDVRYGTTGKPVEGYEVELRNEDGSVVSGHNEIGDLYIKGPSSALMYWNNREKSRDTFQGAWTKSGDKYTRDIDGYYTYAGRNDDMLKVSGIYVSPFEVEATLVQHPAILEAAVIGKEDSDGLTKTKAFIVLKSGQRLSEDEVKAFVKERLAPYKYPRFIEFVAELPKTATGKIQRFRLRDLEQQRG
;
A
#
# COMPACT_ATOMS: atom_id res chain seq x y z
N MET A 1 -1.75 25.38 -16.09
CA MET A 1 -2.20 25.79 -14.74
C MET A 1 -1.18 26.69 -14.00
N GLY A 2 0.03 26.88 -14.52
CA GLY A 2 1.00 27.85 -13.99
C GLY A 2 1.61 27.52 -12.61
N ALA A 3 1.56 26.26 -12.17
CA ALA A 3 2.17 25.85 -10.93
C ALA A 3 3.68 25.64 -11.10
N SER A 4 4.47 26.03 -10.09
CA SER A 4 5.89 25.71 -10.01
C SER A 4 6.10 24.36 -9.35
N VAL A 5 7.11 23.62 -9.81
CA VAL A 5 7.48 22.30 -9.25
C VAL A 5 8.88 22.37 -8.68
N VAL A 6 9.05 21.93 -7.44
CA VAL A 6 10.36 21.74 -6.81
C VAL A 6 10.76 20.27 -6.97
N LEU A 7 11.79 20.03 -7.77
CA LEU A 7 12.36 18.70 -7.98
C LEU A 7 13.58 18.52 -7.08
N MET A 8 13.68 17.34 -6.43
CA MET A 8 14.83 16.97 -5.62
C MET A 8 15.81 16.17 -6.47
N ALA A 9 17.05 16.63 -6.59
CA ALA A 9 18.13 15.90 -7.26
C ALA A 9 18.78 14.85 -6.35
N GLU A 10 18.74 15.09 -5.04
CA GLU A 10 19.25 14.18 -4.01
C GLU A 10 18.24 13.11 -3.61
N ARG A 11 18.74 12.04 -2.96
CA ARG A 11 17.87 11.00 -2.38
C ARG A 11 16.88 11.62 -1.38
N PRO A 12 15.58 11.30 -1.45
CA PRO A 12 14.55 11.89 -0.59
C PRO A 12 14.58 11.30 0.83
N THR A 13 15.65 11.63 1.59
CA THR A 13 15.67 11.36 3.04
C THR A 13 14.74 12.32 3.77
N PRO A 14 14.25 12.01 4.99
CA PRO A 14 13.45 12.93 5.78
C PRO A 14 14.08 14.33 5.88
N GLN A 15 15.35 14.40 6.23
CA GLN A 15 16.09 15.67 6.41
C GLN A 15 16.17 16.49 5.10
N ALA A 16 16.48 15.83 3.99
CA ALA A 16 16.53 16.50 2.68
C ALA A 16 15.13 17.02 2.27
N THR A 17 14.08 16.21 2.52
CA THR A 17 12.70 16.60 2.24
C THR A 17 12.27 17.78 3.11
N PHE A 18 12.54 17.75 4.41
CA PHE A 18 12.22 18.85 5.34
C PHE A 18 12.92 20.14 4.96
N LYS A 19 14.19 20.05 4.58
CA LYS A 19 14.94 21.23 4.08
C LYS A 19 14.18 21.88 2.92
N ARG A 20 13.75 21.08 1.92
CA ARG A 20 13.00 21.61 0.76
C ARG A 20 11.63 22.15 1.13
N MET A 21 10.93 21.49 2.06
CA MET A 21 9.62 21.97 2.56
C MET A 21 9.72 23.33 3.25
N VAL A 22 10.75 23.52 4.08
CA VAL A 22 10.96 24.79 4.81
C VAL A 22 11.50 25.86 3.89
N GLU A 23 12.44 25.54 2.99
CA GLU A 23 13.10 26.51 2.10
C GLU A 23 12.15 27.02 1.00
N HIS A 24 11.37 26.14 0.38
CA HIS A 24 10.56 26.47 -0.81
C HIS A 24 9.07 26.63 -0.52
N GLN A 25 8.61 26.32 0.70
CA GLN A 25 7.22 26.46 1.13
C GLN A 25 6.20 25.86 0.13
N PRO A 26 6.36 24.59 -0.33
CA PRO A 26 5.39 23.99 -1.22
C PRO A 26 4.02 23.89 -0.55
N THR A 27 2.97 24.13 -1.33
CA THR A 27 1.59 24.02 -0.84
C THR A 27 0.99 22.63 -1.07
N VAL A 28 1.57 21.87 -2.00
CA VAL A 28 1.19 20.48 -2.28
C VAL A 28 2.44 19.61 -2.23
N PHE A 29 2.35 18.47 -1.56
CA PHE A 29 3.45 17.50 -1.47
C PHE A 29 3.01 16.14 -2.00
N TYR A 30 3.80 15.57 -2.89
CA TYR A 30 3.61 14.21 -3.42
C TYR A 30 4.65 13.27 -2.80
N GLY A 31 4.18 12.20 -2.16
CA GLY A 31 5.03 11.22 -1.52
C GLY A 31 4.48 9.80 -1.63
N ALA A 32 5.27 8.84 -1.16
CA ALA A 32 4.83 7.47 -0.95
C ALA A 32 4.59 7.21 0.55
N PRO A 33 3.76 6.22 0.92
CA PRO A 33 3.48 5.88 2.32
C PRO A 33 4.73 5.67 3.17
N THR A 34 5.72 4.94 2.64
CA THR A 34 7.02 4.72 3.31
C THR A 34 7.75 6.05 3.62
N GLY A 35 7.68 7.02 2.69
CA GLY A 35 8.26 8.35 2.89
C GLY A 35 7.57 9.12 4.02
N TYR A 36 6.24 9.13 4.03
CA TYR A 36 5.45 9.75 5.11
C TYR A 36 5.75 9.11 6.48
N GLY A 37 5.82 7.77 6.53
CA GLY A 37 6.17 7.04 7.75
C GLY A 37 7.57 7.40 8.27
N GLY A 38 8.56 7.45 7.38
CA GLY A 38 9.93 7.86 7.72
C GLY A 38 10.03 9.30 8.20
N MET A 39 9.29 10.22 7.58
CA MET A 39 9.22 11.62 8.03
C MET A 39 8.58 11.74 9.42
N LEU A 40 7.47 11.06 9.67
CA LEU A 40 6.80 11.06 10.99
C LEU A 40 7.63 10.42 12.11
N ALA A 41 8.56 9.52 11.77
CA ALA A 41 9.48 8.90 12.74
C ALA A 41 10.74 9.75 12.99
N SER A 42 10.99 10.78 12.19
CA SER A 42 12.18 11.61 12.33
C SER A 42 12.07 12.60 13.49
N PRO A 43 13.12 12.74 14.32
CA PRO A 43 13.16 13.77 15.37
C PRO A 43 13.17 15.20 14.81
N ASP A 44 13.58 15.37 13.55
CA ASP A 44 13.70 16.68 12.88
C ASP A 44 12.41 17.12 12.17
N LEU A 45 11.28 16.43 12.41
CA LEU A 45 9.99 16.74 11.78
C LEU A 45 9.62 18.22 12.00
N PRO A 46 9.46 19.04 10.93
CA PRO A 46 9.15 20.46 11.08
C PRO A 46 7.78 20.67 11.73
N LYS A 47 7.63 21.77 12.46
CA LYS A 47 6.32 22.18 12.98
C LYS A 47 5.40 22.65 11.86
N LYS A 48 4.10 22.57 12.04
CA LYS A 48 3.09 23.09 11.10
C LYS A 48 3.38 24.54 10.68
N SER A 49 3.85 25.40 11.59
CA SER A 49 4.15 26.81 11.32
C SER A 49 5.37 27.05 10.44
N GLN A 50 6.16 26.02 10.18
CA GLN A 50 7.38 26.10 9.37
C GLN A 50 7.16 25.70 7.91
N VAL A 51 5.97 25.22 7.56
CA VAL A 51 5.64 24.73 6.21
C VAL A 51 4.31 25.30 5.73
N ALA A 52 4.10 25.38 4.41
CA ALA A 52 2.88 25.92 3.80
C ALA A 52 1.95 24.83 3.22
N LEU A 53 2.08 23.59 3.70
CA LEU A 53 1.29 22.46 3.18
C LEU A 53 -0.21 22.68 3.39
N ARG A 54 -0.97 22.55 2.31
CA ARG A 54 -2.44 22.56 2.32
C ARG A 54 -3.04 21.20 1.90
N LEU A 55 -2.27 20.39 1.17
CA LEU A 55 -2.68 19.10 0.68
C LEU A 55 -1.46 18.22 0.41
N CYS A 56 -1.60 16.93 0.69
CA CYS A 56 -0.61 15.94 0.32
C CYS A 56 -1.26 14.84 -0.52
N SER A 57 -0.48 14.19 -1.38
CA SER A 57 -0.92 13.05 -2.17
C SER A 57 0.00 11.87 -1.92
N SER A 58 -0.60 10.69 -1.79
CA SER A 58 0.09 9.41 -1.64
C SER A 58 -0.30 8.48 -2.77
N ALA A 59 0.66 7.79 -3.33
CA ALA A 59 0.44 6.74 -4.32
C ALA A 59 1.60 5.74 -4.33
N GLY A 60 1.39 4.63 -5.06
CA GLY A 60 2.40 3.61 -5.29
C GLY A 60 2.36 2.44 -4.30
N GLU A 61 1.84 2.65 -3.12
CA GLU A 61 1.50 1.67 -2.09
C GLU A 61 0.21 2.14 -1.41
N ALA A 62 -0.51 1.26 -0.72
CA ALA A 62 -1.67 1.68 0.06
C ALA A 62 -1.22 2.44 1.32
N LEU A 63 -1.85 3.57 1.60
CA LEU A 63 -1.52 4.39 2.76
C LEU A 63 -2.10 3.78 4.04
N PRO A 64 -1.28 3.37 5.01
CA PRO A 64 -1.75 2.94 6.32
C PRO A 64 -2.53 4.04 7.04
N ARG A 65 -3.66 3.68 7.65
CA ARG A 65 -4.54 4.62 8.35
C ARG A 65 -3.78 5.47 9.38
N ASP A 66 -2.97 4.84 10.22
CA ASP A 66 -2.18 5.52 11.28
C ASP A 66 -1.28 6.62 10.72
N ILE A 67 -0.65 6.39 9.57
CA ILE A 67 0.22 7.39 8.92
C ILE A 67 -0.60 8.60 8.50
N GLY A 68 -1.75 8.38 7.87
CA GLY A 68 -2.63 9.47 7.42
C GLY A 68 -3.18 10.29 8.59
N GLU A 69 -3.68 9.62 9.63
CA GLU A 69 -4.21 10.26 10.84
C GLU A 69 -3.14 11.08 11.58
N ARG A 70 -1.95 10.53 11.80
CA ARG A 70 -0.83 11.22 12.46
C ARG A 70 -0.33 12.40 11.65
N TRP A 71 -0.24 12.28 10.32
CA TRP A 71 0.15 13.38 9.46
C TRP A 71 -0.84 14.53 9.54
N THR A 72 -2.13 14.22 9.44
CA THR A 72 -3.19 15.23 9.54
C THR A 72 -3.21 15.90 10.92
N ALA A 73 -3.03 15.13 11.98
CA ALA A 73 -2.95 15.68 13.34
C ALA A 73 -1.76 16.64 13.50
N HIS A 74 -0.61 16.34 12.89
CA HIS A 74 0.60 17.16 13.01
C HIS A 74 0.56 18.42 12.13
N PHE A 75 0.25 18.26 10.83
CA PHE A 75 0.31 19.37 9.87
C PHE A 75 -1.03 20.07 9.64
N GLY A 76 -2.15 19.44 9.98
CA GLY A 76 -3.49 19.94 9.71
C GLY A 76 -3.87 19.91 8.23
N CYS A 77 -3.20 19.10 7.41
CA CYS A 77 -3.53 18.87 6.01
C CYS A 77 -3.70 17.38 5.73
N GLU A 78 -4.64 17.06 4.85
CA GLU A 78 -4.97 15.67 4.47
C GLU A 78 -3.94 15.09 3.49
N ILE A 79 -3.80 13.76 3.54
CA ILE A 79 -3.14 12.98 2.50
C ILE A 79 -4.23 12.31 1.66
N ILE A 80 -4.30 12.63 0.38
CA ILE A 80 -5.17 11.94 -0.57
C ILE A 80 -4.41 10.71 -1.06
N ASP A 81 -4.87 9.52 -0.66
CA ASP A 81 -4.35 8.27 -1.21
C ASP A 81 -5.10 7.92 -2.49
N GLY A 82 -4.39 7.35 -3.46
CA GLY A 82 -4.96 6.95 -4.74
C GLY A 82 -4.17 5.86 -5.43
N ILE A 83 -4.83 5.09 -6.28
CA ILE A 83 -4.20 4.12 -7.17
C ILE A 83 -4.34 4.56 -8.61
N GLY A 84 -3.24 4.44 -9.32
CA GLY A 84 -3.13 4.55 -10.76
C GLY A 84 -2.20 3.50 -11.31
N SER A 85 -2.15 3.36 -12.62
CA SER A 85 -1.25 2.44 -13.28
C SER A 85 -0.75 3.02 -14.60
N THR A 86 0.33 2.44 -15.12
CA THR A 86 0.84 2.77 -16.47
C THR A 86 -0.19 2.46 -17.55
N GLU A 87 -0.95 1.39 -17.37
CA GLU A 87 -2.02 0.96 -18.29
C GLU A 87 -3.17 1.94 -18.37
N MET A 88 -3.42 2.70 -17.31
CA MET A 88 -4.47 3.72 -17.21
C MET A 88 -3.92 5.15 -17.23
N LEU A 89 -2.64 5.35 -17.51
CA LEU A 89 -1.90 6.62 -17.58
C LEU A 89 -1.72 7.32 -16.23
N HIS A 90 -2.75 7.38 -15.40
CA HIS A 90 -2.73 8.07 -14.12
C HIS A 90 -3.69 7.42 -13.09
N VAL A 91 -4.09 8.18 -12.06
CA VAL A 91 -4.96 7.74 -10.98
C VAL A 91 -6.41 7.60 -11.45
N PHE A 92 -7.05 6.49 -11.10
CA PHE A 92 -8.45 6.15 -11.43
C PHE A 92 -9.33 5.86 -10.19
N LEU A 93 -8.72 5.60 -9.02
CA LEU A 93 -9.36 5.59 -7.70
C LEU A 93 -8.61 6.56 -6.79
N SER A 94 -9.32 7.37 -6.03
CA SER A 94 -8.70 8.31 -5.09
C SER A 94 -9.65 8.74 -3.98
N ASN A 95 -9.10 9.01 -2.81
CA ASN A 95 -9.74 9.88 -1.84
C ASN A 95 -9.85 11.30 -2.42
N ARG A 96 -10.74 12.13 -1.85
CA ARG A 96 -10.96 13.52 -2.27
C ARG A 96 -10.73 14.46 -1.09
N PRO A 97 -10.27 15.70 -1.32
CA PRO A 97 -10.14 16.68 -0.25
C PRO A 97 -11.49 16.88 0.46
N GLY A 98 -11.48 16.82 1.79
CA GLY A 98 -12.70 16.93 2.61
C GLY A 98 -13.56 15.66 2.69
N ASP A 99 -13.21 14.59 1.95
CA ASP A 99 -13.85 13.26 1.98
C ASP A 99 -12.79 12.15 2.04
N VAL A 100 -11.77 12.33 2.88
CA VAL A 100 -10.70 11.37 3.06
C VAL A 100 -11.07 10.32 4.09
N ARG A 101 -11.03 9.04 3.69
CA ARG A 101 -11.19 7.90 4.58
C ARG A 101 -9.90 7.11 4.62
N TYR A 102 -9.06 7.35 5.63
CA TYR A 102 -7.78 6.66 5.78
C TYR A 102 -7.93 5.16 5.93
N GLY A 103 -7.02 4.41 5.29
CA GLY A 103 -7.10 2.96 5.15
C GLY A 103 -7.89 2.49 3.93
N THR A 104 -8.44 3.42 3.14
CA THR A 104 -9.05 3.14 1.84
C THR A 104 -8.36 3.94 0.73
N THR A 105 -8.46 3.45 -0.50
CA THR A 105 -8.01 4.19 -1.69
C THR A 105 -9.06 5.18 -2.20
N GLY A 106 -10.22 5.30 -1.53
CA GLY A 106 -11.28 6.22 -1.91
C GLY A 106 -12.28 5.63 -2.90
N LYS A 107 -12.74 6.45 -3.82
CA LYS A 107 -13.79 6.16 -4.82
C LYS A 107 -13.29 6.39 -6.24
N PRO A 108 -14.01 5.91 -7.28
CA PRO A 108 -13.65 6.17 -8.67
C PRO A 108 -13.51 7.67 -8.96
N VAL A 109 -12.45 8.02 -9.67
CA VAL A 109 -12.25 9.37 -10.21
C VAL A 109 -13.28 9.60 -11.31
N GLU A 110 -13.76 10.83 -11.47
CA GLU A 110 -14.72 11.18 -12.52
C GLU A 110 -14.24 10.76 -13.91
N GLY A 111 -15.13 10.12 -14.67
CA GLY A 111 -14.82 9.57 -15.99
C GLY A 111 -14.31 8.13 -15.96
N TYR A 112 -14.12 7.52 -14.79
CA TYR A 112 -13.75 6.13 -14.64
C TYR A 112 -14.88 5.31 -14.03
N GLU A 113 -15.08 4.11 -14.58
CA GLU A 113 -15.91 3.06 -13.99
C GLU A 113 -14.99 1.97 -13.41
N VAL A 114 -15.37 1.43 -12.26
CA VAL A 114 -14.59 0.41 -11.55
C VAL A 114 -15.49 -0.73 -11.13
N GLU A 115 -15.06 -1.96 -11.44
CA GLU A 115 -15.72 -3.19 -11.03
C GLU A 115 -14.76 -4.09 -10.26
N LEU A 116 -15.31 -4.87 -9.34
CA LEU A 116 -14.64 -6.03 -8.75
C LEU A 116 -15.22 -7.29 -9.39
N ARG A 117 -14.36 -8.22 -9.82
CA ARG A 117 -14.78 -9.48 -10.43
C ARG A 117 -14.21 -10.68 -9.72
N ASN A 118 -14.99 -11.74 -9.67
CA ASN A 118 -14.58 -13.06 -9.23
C ASN A 118 -13.65 -13.74 -10.24
N GLU A 119 -13.05 -14.87 -9.85
CA GLU A 119 -12.16 -15.64 -10.75
C GLU A 119 -12.87 -16.16 -12.00
N ASP A 120 -14.19 -16.39 -11.94
CA ASP A 120 -15.03 -16.80 -13.08
C ASP A 120 -15.46 -15.62 -13.99
N GLY A 121 -15.04 -14.39 -13.65
CA GLY A 121 -15.36 -13.17 -14.40
C GLY A 121 -16.69 -12.52 -14.02
N SER A 122 -17.49 -13.11 -13.14
CA SER A 122 -18.73 -12.50 -12.63
C SER A 122 -18.44 -11.29 -11.74
N VAL A 123 -19.32 -10.28 -11.80
CA VAL A 123 -19.17 -9.08 -10.97
C VAL A 123 -19.49 -9.40 -9.51
N VAL A 124 -18.62 -8.98 -8.59
CA VAL A 124 -18.83 -9.08 -7.14
C VAL A 124 -20.00 -8.17 -6.76
N SER A 125 -21.07 -8.75 -6.24
CA SER A 125 -22.29 -8.05 -5.83
C SER A 125 -22.32 -7.67 -4.34
N GLY A 126 -21.60 -8.41 -3.51
CA GLY A 126 -21.54 -8.20 -2.06
C GLY A 126 -20.64 -7.03 -1.65
N HIS A 127 -20.82 -6.59 -0.39
CA HIS A 127 -19.93 -5.60 0.22
C HIS A 127 -18.81 -6.29 0.99
N ASN A 128 -17.61 -5.69 0.99
CA ASN A 128 -16.41 -6.21 1.66
C ASN A 128 -15.93 -7.58 1.15
N GLU A 129 -16.42 -8.02 0.00
CA GLU A 129 -15.92 -9.21 -0.69
C GLU A 129 -14.72 -8.84 -1.57
N ILE A 130 -13.71 -9.73 -1.59
CA ILE A 130 -12.49 -9.53 -2.37
C ILE A 130 -12.75 -9.90 -3.83
N GLY A 131 -12.42 -8.99 -4.75
CA GLY A 131 -12.45 -9.24 -6.18
C GLY A 131 -11.25 -8.65 -6.92
N ASP A 132 -11.03 -9.11 -8.14
CA ASP A 132 -10.07 -8.54 -9.08
C ASP A 132 -10.54 -7.17 -9.54
N LEU A 133 -9.67 -6.17 -9.48
CA LEU A 133 -9.98 -4.80 -9.86
C LEU A 133 -9.93 -4.62 -11.37
N TYR A 134 -11.05 -4.22 -11.95
CA TYR A 134 -11.19 -3.86 -13.35
C TYR A 134 -11.57 -2.40 -13.49
N ILE A 135 -10.95 -1.71 -14.44
CA ILE A 135 -11.14 -0.29 -14.67
C ILE A 135 -11.55 -0.06 -16.13
N LYS A 136 -12.54 0.81 -16.35
CA LYS A 136 -12.91 1.32 -17.65
C LYS A 136 -12.78 2.84 -17.65
N GLY A 137 -12.07 3.40 -18.61
CA GLY A 137 -11.86 4.84 -18.70
C GLY A 137 -11.15 5.25 -20.00
N PRO A 138 -11.16 6.55 -20.32
CA PRO A 138 -10.69 7.04 -21.61
C PRO A 138 -9.18 6.98 -21.81
N SER A 139 -8.41 6.80 -20.73
CA SER A 139 -6.95 6.80 -20.76
C SER A 139 -6.31 5.42 -20.82
N SER A 140 -7.14 4.35 -20.96
CA SER A 140 -6.62 2.99 -21.07
C SER A 140 -5.68 2.85 -22.28
N ALA A 141 -4.51 2.22 -22.05
CA ALA A 141 -3.61 1.86 -23.11
C ALA A 141 -4.23 0.80 -24.03
N LEU A 142 -3.75 0.74 -25.27
CA LEU A 142 -4.26 -0.20 -26.26
C LEU A 142 -3.68 -1.60 -26.09
N MET A 143 -2.37 -1.69 -25.79
CA MET A 143 -1.65 -2.95 -25.68
C MET A 143 -0.27 -2.75 -25.08
N TYR A 144 0.36 -3.85 -24.66
CA TYR A 144 1.80 -3.90 -24.44
C TYR A 144 2.54 -4.15 -25.76
N TRP A 145 3.62 -3.42 -25.98
CA TRP A 145 4.43 -3.59 -27.19
C TRP A 145 5.01 -5.01 -27.24
N ASN A 146 4.78 -5.68 -28.37
CA ASN A 146 5.28 -7.04 -28.68
C ASN A 146 4.98 -8.11 -27.59
N ASN A 147 3.90 -7.93 -26.85
CA ASN A 147 3.45 -8.89 -25.82
C ASN A 147 1.94 -9.14 -25.96
N ARG A 148 1.59 -9.98 -26.94
CA ARG A 148 0.20 -10.25 -27.30
C ARG A 148 -0.58 -10.97 -26.19
N GLU A 149 0.05 -11.94 -25.55
CA GLU A 149 -0.60 -12.75 -24.51
C GLU A 149 -0.98 -11.87 -23.31
N LYS A 150 0.00 -11.15 -22.76
CA LYS A 150 -0.24 -10.21 -21.66
C LYS A 150 -1.23 -9.11 -22.03
N SER A 151 -1.20 -8.61 -23.28
CA SER A 151 -2.14 -7.60 -23.73
C SER A 151 -3.58 -8.10 -23.71
N ARG A 152 -3.83 -9.32 -24.12
CA ARG A 152 -5.16 -9.95 -24.11
C ARG A 152 -5.67 -10.23 -22.70
N ASP A 153 -4.77 -10.63 -21.80
CA ASP A 153 -5.13 -10.86 -20.40
C ASP A 153 -5.45 -9.53 -19.66
N THR A 154 -4.73 -8.48 -20.01
CA THR A 154 -4.88 -7.17 -19.34
C THR A 154 -6.01 -6.32 -19.94
N PHE A 155 -6.04 -6.16 -21.27
CA PHE A 155 -7.00 -5.27 -21.96
C PHE A 155 -8.16 -6.09 -22.53
N GLN A 156 -9.25 -6.17 -21.78
CA GLN A 156 -10.40 -7.03 -22.05
C GLN A 156 -11.60 -6.19 -22.53
N GLY A 157 -11.61 -5.87 -23.82
CA GLY A 157 -12.63 -5.01 -24.42
C GLY A 157 -12.53 -3.57 -23.91
N ALA A 158 -13.56 -3.08 -23.21
CA ALA A 158 -13.56 -1.75 -22.60
C ALA A 158 -12.88 -1.71 -21.20
N TRP A 159 -12.52 -2.87 -20.66
CA TRP A 159 -12.01 -3.00 -19.32
C TRP A 159 -10.51 -3.35 -19.30
N THR A 160 -9.79 -2.75 -18.34
CA THR A 160 -8.40 -3.05 -18.05
C THR A 160 -8.33 -3.76 -16.68
N LYS A 161 -7.75 -4.96 -16.64
CA LYS A 161 -7.48 -5.71 -15.42
C LYS A 161 -6.21 -5.18 -14.76
N SER A 162 -6.30 -4.65 -13.53
CA SER A 162 -5.15 -4.02 -12.86
C SER A 162 -4.11 -5.00 -12.32
N GLY A 163 -4.52 -6.23 -12.02
CA GLY A 163 -3.73 -7.22 -11.29
C GLY A 163 -3.73 -6.99 -9.77
N ASP A 164 -4.57 -6.09 -9.28
CA ASP A 164 -4.79 -5.83 -7.85
C ASP A 164 -6.13 -6.40 -7.39
N LYS A 165 -6.21 -6.81 -6.14
CA LYS A 165 -7.44 -7.20 -5.47
C LYS A 165 -7.90 -6.12 -4.51
N TYR A 166 -9.20 -5.87 -4.50
CA TYR A 166 -9.85 -4.86 -3.68
C TYR A 166 -11.12 -5.41 -3.04
N THR A 167 -11.58 -4.75 -1.99
CA THR A 167 -12.94 -4.82 -1.50
C THR A 167 -13.63 -3.49 -1.70
N ARG A 168 -14.98 -3.47 -1.73
CA ARG A 168 -15.80 -2.25 -1.76
C ARG A 168 -16.79 -2.30 -0.61
N ASP A 169 -16.83 -1.25 0.20
CA ASP A 169 -17.81 -1.13 1.27
C ASP A 169 -19.18 -0.62 0.76
N ILE A 170 -20.15 -0.54 1.66
CA ILE A 170 -21.52 -0.07 1.36
C ILE A 170 -21.56 1.41 0.93
N ASP A 171 -20.59 2.21 1.38
CA ASP A 171 -20.48 3.64 1.03
C ASP A 171 -19.72 3.85 -0.28
N GLY A 172 -19.25 2.78 -0.92
CA GLY A 172 -18.54 2.80 -2.19
C GLY A 172 -17.05 3.09 -2.10
N TYR A 173 -16.44 3.02 -0.90
CA TYR A 173 -15.00 3.14 -0.76
C TYR A 173 -14.31 1.82 -1.07
N TYR A 174 -13.21 1.91 -1.79
CA TYR A 174 -12.38 0.77 -2.17
C TYR A 174 -11.19 0.63 -1.22
N THR A 175 -10.98 -0.59 -0.71
CA THR A 175 -9.87 -0.92 0.17
C THR A 175 -8.97 -1.94 -0.51
N TYR A 176 -7.69 -1.64 -0.58
CA TYR A 176 -6.67 -2.52 -1.17
C TYR A 176 -6.53 -3.82 -0.40
N ALA A 177 -6.63 -4.94 -1.09
CA ALA A 177 -6.49 -6.26 -0.51
C ALA A 177 -5.17 -6.96 -0.87
N GLY A 178 -4.44 -6.48 -1.88
CA GLY A 178 -3.16 -7.04 -2.30
C GLY A 178 -3.05 -7.19 -3.81
N ARG A 179 -1.88 -7.67 -4.26
CA ARG A 179 -1.67 -8.10 -5.64
C ARG A 179 -2.19 -9.51 -5.84
N ASN A 180 -2.64 -9.85 -7.03
CA ASN A 180 -3.09 -11.21 -7.35
C ASN A 180 -1.99 -12.25 -7.09
N ASP A 181 -0.76 -11.93 -7.44
CA ASP A 181 0.44 -12.75 -7.27
C ASP A 181 1.02 -12.75 -5.85
N ASP A 182 0.61 -11.82 -5.00
CA ASP A 182 1.02 -11.73 -3.59
C ASP A 182 -0.02 -12.32 -2.61
N MET A 183 -1.28 -12.51 -3.05
CA MET A 183 -2.32 -13.07 -2.18
C MET A 183 -1.97 -14.48 -1.74
N LEU A 184 -2.09 -14.74 -0.44
CA LEU A 184 -1.80 -16.03 0.16
C LEU A 184 -3.07 -16.86 0.28
N LYS A 185 -2.99 -18.14 -0.10
CA LYS A 185 -4.09 -19.09 0.10
C LYS A 185 -3.79 -19.97 1.32
N VAL A 186 -4.25 -19.53 2.48
CA VAL A 186 -4.03 -20.21 3.78
C VAL A 186 -5.27 -21.05 4.12
N SER A 187 -5.10 -22.38 4.15
CA SER A 187 -6.22 -23.31 4.41
C SER A 187 -7.43 -23.07 3.48
N GLY A 188 -7.17 -22.72 2.21
CA GLY A 188 -8.22 -22.46 1.21
C GLY A 188 -8.82 -21.05 1.26
N ILE A 189 -8.43 -20.22 2.23
CA ILE A 189 -8.96 -18.85 2.38
C ILE A 189 -7.89 -17.85 1.93
N TYR A 190 -8.30 -16.84 1.19
CA TYR A 190 -7.39 -15.76 0.81
C TYR A 190 -7.02 -14.88 2.01
N VAL A 191 -5.72 -14.68 2.19
CA VAL A 191 -5.13 -13.79 3.19
C VAL A 191 -4.34 -12.71 2.48
N SER A 192 -4.69 -11.47 2.75
CA SER A 192 -3.97 -10.30 2.27
C SER A 192 -2.68 -10.09 3.07
N PRO A 193 -1.48 -10.19 2.47
CA PRO A 193 -0.25 -9.79 3.14
C PRO A 193 -0.32 -8.36 3.66
N PHE A 194 -0.88 -7.46 2.86
CA PHE A 194 -1.03 -6.05 3.22
C PHE A 194 -1.87 -5.83 4.49
N GLU A 195 -2.98 -6.56 4.65
CA GLU A 195 -3.82 -6.45 5.85
C GLU A 195 -3.06 -6.86 7.13
N VAL A 196 -2.23 -7.90 7.03
CA VAL A 196 -1.38 -8.34 8.14
C VAL A 196 -0.27 -7.34 8.42
N GLU A 197 0.40 -6.83 7.38
CA GLU A 197 1.42 -5.79 7.47
C GLU A 197 0.89 -4.50 8.08
N ALA A 198 -0.28 -4.02 7.60
CA ALA A 198 -0.95 -2.83 8.12
C ALA A 198 -1.32 -2.97 9.60
N THR A 199 -1.65 -4.19 10.04
CA THR A 199 -1.89 -4.47 11.47
C THR A 199 -0.58 -4.47 12.26
N LEU A 200 0.47 -5.11 11.74
CA LEU A 200 1.77 -5.18 12.41
C LEU A 200 2.38 -3.79 12.66
N VAL A 201 2.32 -2.88 11.68
CA VAL A 201 2.91 -1.53 11.83
C VAL A 201 2.14 -0.62 12.81
N GLN A 202 0.95 -1.01 13.26
CA GLN A 202 0.24 -0.33 14.35
C GLN A 202 0.91 -0.60 15.72
N HIS A 203 1.75 -1.64 15.83
CA HIS A 203 2.45 -1.92 17.07
C HIS A 203 3.53 -0.86 17.33
N PRO A 204 3.60 -0.27 18.55
CA PRO A 204 4.51 0.84 18.86
C PRO A 204 6.00 0.57 18.59
N ALA A 205 6.44 -0.69 18.75
CA ALA A 205 7.83 -1.12 18.55
C ALA A 205 8.18 -1.46 17.09
N ILE A 206 7.21 -1.61 16.19
CA ILE A 206 7.45 -2.01 14.81
C ILE A 206 7.61 -0.78 13.92
N LEU A 207 8.67 -0.75 13.14
CA LEU A 207 8.93 0.30 12.15
C LEU A 207 8.34 -0.08 10.78
N GLU A 208 8.61 -1.31 10.33
CA GLU A 208 8.18 -1.82 9.03
C GLU A 208 7.91 -3.33 9.14
N ALA A 209 7.04 -3.83 8.30
CA ALA A 209 6.76 -5.26 8.18
C ALA A 209 6.52 -5.65 6.71
N ALA A 210 6.92 -6.88 6.36
CA ALA A 210 6.58 -7.50 5.09
C ALA A 210 6.11 -8.94 5.34
N VAL A 211 5.06 -9.36 4.64
CA VAL A 211 4.48 -10.69 4.81
C VAL A 211 4.52 -11.45 3.50
N ILE A 212 4.97 -12.71 3.57
CA ILE A 212 4.98 -13.66 2.46
C ILE A 212 4.34 -14.99 2.90
N GLY A 213 4.07 -15.86 1.92
CA GLY A 213 3.76 -17.26 2.18
C GLY A 213 5.04 -18.06 2.41
N LYS A 214 4.98 -18.96 3.39
CA LYS A 214 5.96 -20.00 3.63
C LYS A 214 5.24 -21.32 3.83
N GLU A 215 5.73 -22.40 3.23
CA GLU A 215 5.23 -23.75 3.50
C GLU A 215 5.71 -24.24 4.86
N ASP A 216 4.82 -24.87 5.62
CA ASP A 216 5.18 -25.58 6.84
C ASP A 216 5.67 -27.01 6.53
N SER A 217 5.97 -27.80 7.56
CA SER A 217 6.44 -29.18 7.42
C SER A 217 5.45 -30.12 6.70
N ASP A 218 4.19 -29.73 6.62
CA ASP A 218 3.12 -30.50 5.98
C ASP A 218 2.83 -30.01 4.54
N GLY A 219 3.66 -29.07 4.02
CA GLY A 219 3.50 -28.47 2.70
C GLY A 219 2.34 -27.46 2.61
N LEU A 220 1.83 -27.00 3.75
CA LEU A 220 0.73 -26.05 3.79
C LEU A 220 1.24 -24.60 3.88
N THR A 221 0.74 -23.75 3.01
CA THR A 221 1.07 -22.31 3.04
C THR A 221 0.58 -21.67 4.34
N LYS A 222 1.50 -21.01 5.04
CA LYS A 222 1.28 -20.17 6.22
C LYS A 222 1.85 -18.79 5.99
N THR A 223 1.40 -17.81 6.77
CA THR A 223 1.94 -16.46 6.74
C THR A 223 3.28 -16.40 7.50
N LYS A 224 4.30 -15.82 6.86
CA LYS A 224 5.58 -15.45 7.47
C LYS A 224 5.76 -13.93 7.43
N ALA A 225 6.05 -13.32 8.59
CA ALA A 225 6.32 -11.90 8.71
C ALA A 225 7.82 -11.63 8.89
N PHE A 226 8.37 -10.72 8.11
CA PHE A 226 9.66 -10.09 8.32
C PHE A 226 9.42 -8.72 8.96
N ILE A 227 10.05 -8.46 10.10
CA ILE A 227 9.75 -7.29 10.93
C ILE A 227 11.03 -6.50 11.19
N VAL A 228 10.97 -5.20 10.92
CA VAL A 228 12.00 -4.23 11.34
C VAL A 228 11.48 -3.51 12.58
N LEU A 229 12.24 -3.58 13.67
CA LEU A 229 11.91 -2.87 14.91
C LEU A 229 12.43 -1.41 14.86
N LYS A 230 11.76 -0.53 15.58
CA LYS A 230 12.28 0.81 15.84
C LYS A 230 13.54 0.72 16.70
N SER A 231 14.42 1.71 16.57
CA SER A 231 15.69 1.75 17.33
C SER A 231 15.45 1.62 18.84
N GLY A 232 16.22 0.71 19.47
CA GLY A 232 16.15 0.47 20.91
C GLY A 232 14.94 -0.35 21.38
N GLN A 233 14.01 -0.72 20.50
CA GLN A 233 12.86 -1.54 20.84
C GLN A 233 13.20 -3.03 20.81
N ARG A 234 12.48 -3.81 21.62
CA ARG A 234 12.51 -5.27 21.65
C ARG A 234 11.09 -5.80 21.60
N LEU A 235 10.90 -6.93 20.96
CA LEU A 235 9.62 -7.60 20.82
C LEU A 235 9.87 -9.09 20.57
N SER A 236 9.13 -9.94 21.24
CA SER A 236 9.19 -11.40 21.02
C SER A 236 8.20 -11.82 19.93
N GLU A 237 8.42 -13.01 19.34
CA GLU A 237 7.48 -13.58 18.38
C GLU A 237 6.09 -13.77 18.98
N ASP A 238 6.01 -14.20 20.26
CA ASP A 238 4.73 -14.46 20.92
C ASP A 238 3.92 -13.18 21.16
N GLU A 239 4.58 -12.07 21.51
CA GLU A 239 3.96 -10.75 21.60
C GLU A 239 3.41 -10.29 20.24
N VAL A 240 4.17 -10.47 19.15
CA VAL A 240 3.70 -10.17 17.79
C VAL A 240 2.46 -11.02 17.44
N LYS A 241 2.54 -12.33 17.68
CA LYS A 241 1.42 -13.25 17.39
C LYS A 241 0.17 -12.88 18.20
N ALA A 242 0.33 -12.57 19.48
CA ALA A 242 -0.76 -12.13 20.36
C ALA A 242 -1.40 -10.83 19.84
N PHE A 243 -0.58 -9.83 19.51
CA PHE A 243 -1.03 -8.54 18.99
C PHE A 243 -1.88 -8.66 17.72
N VAL A 244 -1.47 -9.53 16.78
CA VAL A 244 -2.22 -9.74 15.53
C VAL A 244 -3.49 -10.54 15.77
N LYS A 245 -3.47 -11.59 16.63
CA LYS A 245 -4.64 -12.41 16.97
C LYS A 245 -5.78 -11.62 17.62
N GLU A 246 -5.47 -10.57 18.37
CA GLU A 246 -6.47 -9.67 18.96
C GLU A 246 -7.20 -8.80 17.91
N ARG A 247 -6.62 -8.61 16.73
CA ARG A 247 -7.06 -7.63 15.73
C ARG A 247 -7.53 -8.26 14.43
N LEU A 248 -7.04 -9.44 14.09
CA LEU A 248 -7.38 -10.16 12.87
C LEU A 248 -7.89 -11.58 13.17
N ALA A 249 -8.60 -12.14 12.19
CA ALA A 249 -9.07 -13.50 12.27
C ALA A 249 -7.91 -14.49 12.49
N PRO A 250 -8.11 -15.59 13.27
CA PRO A 250 -7.03 -16.50 13.70
C PRO A 250 -6.19 -17.11 12.58
N TYR A 251 -6.73 -17.27 11.37
CA TYR A 251 -5.98 -17.82 10.23
C TYR A 251 -5.04 -16.81 9.57
N LYS A 252 -5.13 -15.51 9.92
CA LYS A 252 -4.33 -14.40 9.33
C LYS A 252 -3.03 -14.13 10.08
N TYR A 253 -2.91 -14.50 11.38
CA TYR A 253 -1.71 -14.17 12.13
C TYR A 253 -0.46 -14.89 11.59
N PRO A 254 0.72 -14.24 11.60
CA PRO A 254 1.95 -14.86 11.11
C PRO A 254 2.36 -16.05 11.98
N ARG A 255 2.49 -17.21 11.34
CA ARG A 255 2.99 -18.43 11.99
C ARG A 255 4.50 -18.37 12.20
N PHE A 256 5.18 -17.77 11.22
CA PHE A 256 6.63 -17.57 11.25
C PHE A 256 6.93 -16.08 11.36
N ILE A 257 7.91 -15.73 12.18
CA ILE A 257 8.35 -14.36 12.37
C ILE A 257 9.86 -14.33 12.26
N GLU A 258 10.39 -13.34 11.56
CA GLU A 258 11.82 -13.08 11.46
C GLU A 258 12.06 -11.59 11.68
N PHE A 259 12.86 -11.25 12.68
CA PHE A 259 13.31 -9.88 12.88
C PHE A 259 14.53 -9.60 12.01
N VAL A 260 14.46 -8.55 11.21
CA VAL A 260 15.51 -8.16 10.25
C VAL A 260 15.94 -6.71 10.46
N ALA A 261 17.17 -6.39 10.07
CA ALA A 261 17.67 -5.02 10.17
C ALA A 261 17.00 -4.08 9.16
N GLU A 262 16.71 -4.58 7.96
CA GLU A 262 16.06 -3.83 6.88
C GLU A 262 15.28 -4.76 5.95
N LEU A 263 14.30 -4.22 5.24
CA LEU A 263 13.56 -4.92 4.18
C LEU A 263 14.13 -4.55 2.79
N PRO A 264 14.17 -5.48 1.83
CA PRO A 264 14.57 -5.18 0.46
C PRO A 264 13.56 -4.23 -0.20
N LYS A 265 14.07 -3.13 -0.76
CA LYS A 265 13.26 -2.07 -1.36
C LYS A 265 13.76 -1.69 -2.75
N THR A 266 12.85 -1.15 -3.56
CA THR A 266 13.20 -0.46 -4.81
C THR A 266 13.85 0.90 -4.51
N ALA A 267 14.39 1.55 -5.54
CA ALA A 267 14.90 2.92 -5.43
C ALA A 267 13.81 3.92 -4.98
N THR A 268 12.53 3.62 -5.24
CA THR A 268 11.38 4.43 -4.82
C THR A 268 10.83 4.06 -3.44
N GLY A 269 11.44 3.10 -2.73
CA GLY A 269 11.06 2.72 -1.37
C GLY A 269 10.05 1.57 -1.27
N LYS A 270 9.56 1.02 -2.38
CA LYS A 270 8.60 -0.10 -2.36
C LYS A 270 9.26 -1.39 -1.92
N ILE A 271 8.60 -2.14 -1.02
CA ILE A 271 9.07 -3.45 -0.54
C ILE A 271 9.04 -4.46 -1.68
N GLN A 272 10.16 -5.16 -1.87
CA GLN A 272 10.35 -6.19 -2.89
C GLN A 272 10.09 -7.58 -2.30
N ARG A 273 8.81 -7.97 -2.13
CA ARG A 273 8.42 -9.28 -1.55
C ARG A 273 8.97 -10.47 -2.33
N PHE A 274 9.15 -10.36 -3.64
CA PHE A 274 9.75 -11.41 -4.44
C PHE A 274 11.16 -11.79 -3.94
N ARG A 275 11.98 -10.79 -3.54
CA ARG A 275 13.32 -11.08 -2.96
C ARG A 275 13.23 -11.80 -1.62
N LEU A 276 12.22 -11.50 -0.81
CA LEU A 276 12.01 -12.24 0.44
C LEU A 276 11.57 -13.67 0.17
N ARG A 277 10.76 -13.91 -0.87
CA ARG A 277 10.39 -15.26 -1.32
C ARG A 277 11.62 -16.03 -1.83
N ASP A 278 12.44 -15.40 -2.66
CA ASP A 278 13.68 -16.02 -3.19
C ASP A 278 14.66 -16.39 -2.05
N LEU A 279 14.83 -15.50 -1.07
CA LEU A 279 15.65 -15.77 0.10
C LEU A 279 15.11 -16.93 0.94
N GLU A 280 13.80 -17.02 1.08
CA GLU A 280 13.17 -18.12 1.83
C GLU A 280 13.31 -19.47 1.12
N GLN A 281 13.14 -19.49 -0.20
CA GLN A 281 13.34 -20.71 -1.01
C GLN A 281 14.78 -21.21 -0.98
N GLN A 282 15.78 -20.33 -0.86
CA GLN A 282 17.19 -20.70 -0.75
C GLN A 282 17.57 -21.28 0.62
N ARG A 283 16.74 -21.07 1.64
CA ARG A 283 16.97 -21.54 3.02
C ARG A 283 16.25 -22.85 3.35
N GLY A 284 15.28 -23.23 2.53
CA GLY A 284 14.52 -24.49 2.65
C GLY A 284 15.06 -25.53 1.72
#